data_d6e28c1861ca08b90214e4b619814e5c
#
_entry.id   d6e28c1861ca08b90214e4b619814e5c
#
_cell.length_a   1.000
_cell.length_b   1.000
_cell.length_c   1.000
_cell.angle_alpha   90.00
_cell.angle_beta   90.00
_cell.angle_gamma   90.00
#
_symmetry.space_group_name_H-M   'P 1'
#
loop_
_entity.id
_entity.type
_entity.pdbx_description
1 polymer ?
#
loop_
_entity_poly.entity_id
_entity_poly.type
_entity_poly.pdbx_seq_one_letter_code
_entity_poly.pdbx_strand_id
1 'polypeptide(L)'
;MVRVSKFGGSSVASAEQFKKVKNIVELDDARRFVVVSAVGKANKEDNKVTDLLYLCYAHTKYNINFDNIFKMIEDKFVAVKNELNLSFDIEGELA
;
A
#
# COMPACT_ATOMS: atom_id res chain seq x y z
N MET A 1 -0.18 -29.51 -3.11
CA MET A 1 0.68 -28.73 -2.21
C MET A 1 0.16 -27.30 -2.13
N VAL A 2 0.02 -26.77 -0.93
CA VAL A 2 -0.36 -25.36 -0.72
C VAL A 2 0.92 -24.54 -0.58
N ARG A 3 0.97 -23.39 -1.26
CA ARG A 3 2.11 -22.47 -1.18
C ARG A 3 1.69 -21.17 -0.52
N VAL A 4 2.61 -20.58 0.25
CA VAL A 4 2.46 -19.26 0.83
C VAL A 4 3.38 -18.30 0.07
N SER A 5 2.81 -17.20 -0.44
CA SER A 5 3.58 -16.20 -1.17
C SER A 5 3.64 -14.91 -0.36
N LYS A 6 4.84 -14.32 -0.26
CA LYS A 6 5.04 -13.05 0.44
C LYS A 6 5.54 -12.00 -0.55
N PHE A 7 4.96 -10.81 -0.48
CA PHE A 7 5.35 -9.68 -1.32
C PHE A 7 5.76 -8.51 -0.43
N GLY A 8 7.00 -8.06 -0.58
CA GLY A 8 7.54 -6.93 0.18
C GLY A 8 7.02 -5.59 -0.29
N GLY A 9 7.46 -4.52 0.38
CA GLY A 9 6.95 -3.17 0.13
C GLY A 9 7.16 -2.67 -1.30
N SER A 10 8.32 -2.93 -1.90
CA SER A 10 8.57 -2.52 -3.28
C SER A 10 7.69 -3.27 -4.29
N SER A 11 7.28 -4.49 -3.96
CA SER A 11 6.39 -5.30 -4.81
C SER A 11 4.95 -4.79 -4.81
N VAL A 12 4.58 -3.97 -3.84
CA VAL A 12 3.22 -3.40 -3.70
C VAL A 12 3.27 -1.87 -3.62
N ALA A 13 4.26 -1.25 -4.25
CA ALA A 13 4.49 0.19 -4.17
C ALA A 13 3.69 1.01 -5.18
N SER A 14 3.17 0.40 -6.24
CA SER A 14 2.45 1.09 -7.31
C SER A 14 1.44 0.17 -7.97
N ALA A 15 0.53 0.74 -8.76
CA ALA A 15 -0.45 -0.03 -9.53
C ALA A 15 0.23 -1.03 -10.47
N GLU A 16 1.31 -0.64 -11.12
CA GLU A 16 2.07 -1.54 -12.00
C GLU A 16 2.56 -2.77 -11.25
N GLN A 17 3.10 -2.57 -10.04
CA GLN A 17 3.58 -3.68 -9.21
C GLN A 17 2.42 -4.55 -8.74
N PHE A 18 1.27 -3.97 -8.39
CA PHE A 18 0.07 -4.74 -8.05
C PHE A 18 -0.36 -5.65 -9.17
N LYS A 19 -0.31 -5.18 -10.41
CA LYS A 19 -0.62 -6.01 -11.58
C LYS A 19 0.32 -7.20 -11.70
N LYS A 20 1.61 -7.00 -11.43
CA LYS A 20 2.60 -8.09 -11.43
C LYS A 20 2.29 -9.11 -10.33
N VAL A 21 1.93 -8.66 -9.13
CA VAL A 21 1.55 -9.53 -8.02
C VAL A 21 0.34 -10.38 -8.41
N LYS A 22 -0.68 -9.77 -8.98
CA LYS A 22 -1.88 -10.47 -9.46
C LYS A 22 -1.51 -11.59 -10.45
N ASN A 23 -0.67 -11.26 -11.43
CA ASN A 23 -0.25 -12.23 -12.43
C ASN A 23 0.50 -13.41 -11.80
N ILE A 24 1.39 -13.15 -10.84
CA ILE A 24 2.15 -14.19 -10.15
C ILE A 24 1.21 -15.11 -9.36
N VAL A 25 0.26 -14.52 -8.62
CA VAL A 25 -0.69 -15.29 -7.81
C VAL A 25 -1.55 -16.18 -8.70
N GLU A 26 -1.99 -15.69 -9.85
CA GLU A 26 -2.86 -16.43 -10.77
C GLU A 26 -2.14 -17.52 -11.54
N LEU A 27 -0.80 -17.51 -11.62
CA LEU A 27 -0.03 -18.51 -12.34
C LEU A 27 -0.02 -19.88 -11.66
N ASP A 28 -0.34 -19.96 -10.37
CA ASP A 28 -0.24 -21.20 -9.60
C ASP A 28 -1.38 -21.29 -8.58
N ASP A 29 -2.30 -22.22 -8.81
CA ASP A 29 -3.45 -22.44 -7.92
C ASP A 29 -3.04 -22.86 -6.51
N ALA A 30 -1.83 -23.38 -6.32
CA ALA A 30 -1.32 -23.76 -5.00
C ALA A 30 -0.97 -22.55 -4.12
N ARG A 31 -0.86 -21.34 -4.69
CA ARG A 31 -0.63 -20.09 -3.95
C ARG A 31 -1.92 -19.57 -3.34
N ARG A 32 -2.41 -20.25 -2.31
CA ARG A 32 -3.68 -19.93 -1.66
C ARG A 32 -3.55 -18.88 -0.56
N PHE A 33 -2.36 -18.75 0.01
CA PHE A 33 -2.09 -17.78 1.09
C PHE A 33 -1.11 -16.74 0.58
N VAL A 34 -1.56 -15.48 0.58
CA VAL A 34 -0.76 -14.35 0.09
C VAL A 34 -0.59 -13.36 1.24
N VAL A 35 0.66 -13.05 1.57
CA VAL A 35 1.00 -12.08 2.61
C VAL A 35 1.65 -10.88 1.92
N VAL A 36 1.10 -9.69 2.13
CA VAL A 36 1.62 -8.46 1.53
C VAL A 36 2.13 -7.53 2.60
N SER A 37 3.14 -6.74 2.25
CA SER A 37 3.62 -5.64 3.08
C SER A 37 2.70 -4.43 2.92
N ALA A 38 2.90 -3.42 3.75
CA ALA A 38 2.32 -2.09 3.51
C ALA A 38 2.91 -1.53 2.20
N VAL A 39 2.19 -0.58 1.59
CA VAL A 39 2.63 0.06 0.35
C VAL A 39 4.00 0.71 0.55
N GLY A 40 4.95 0.36 -0.31
CA GLY A 40 6.32 0.83 -0.21
C GLY A 40 6.59 2.07 -1.06
N LYS A 41 7.88 2.31 -1.33
CA LYS A 41 8.31 3.40 -2.19
C LYS A 41 8.17 3.04 -3.66
N ALA A 42 7.54 3.89 -4.44
CA ALA A 42 7.49 3.75 -5.91
C ALA A 42 8.81 4.20 -6.56
N ASN A 43 9.52 5.14 -5.93
CA ASN A 43 10.82 5.65 -6.38
C ASN A 43 11.61 6.17 -5.18
N LYS A 44 12.84 6.69 -5.41
CA LYS A 44 13.73 7.16 -4.35
C LYS A 44 13.17 8.33 -3.55
N GLU A 45 12.32 9.14 -4.17
CA GLU A 45 11.77 10.34 -3.55
C GLU A 45 10.45 10.08 -2.82
N ASP A 46 9.86 8.91 -3.03
CA ASP A 46 8.61 8.53 -2.38
C ASP A 46 8.86 8.10 -0.93
N ASN A 47 7.78 7.99 -0.16
CA ASN A 47 7.81 7.56 1.24
C ASN A 47 7.05 6.26 1.40
N LYS A 48 7.57 5.37 2.26
CA LYS A 48 6.84 4.17 2.65
C LYS A 48 5.65 4.55 3.53
N VAL A 49 4.53 3.83 3.38
CA VAL A 49 3.36 4.06 4.23
C VAL A 49 3.71 3.88 5.72
N THR A 50 4.54 2.89 6.06
CA THR A 50 4.97 2.68 7.44
C THR A 50 5.71 3.89 8.01
N ASP A 51 6.59 4.52 7.21
CA ASP A 51 7.30 5.73 7.64
C ASP A 51 6.34 6.89 7.84
N LEU A 52 5.34 7.05 6.97
CA LEU A 52 4.31 8.08 7.10
C LEU A 52 3.46 7.87 8.35
N LEU A 53 3.15 6.62 8.69
CA LEU A 53 2.43 6.30 9.92
C LEU A 53 3.24 6.64 11.16
N TYR A 54 4.54 6.40 11.17
CA TYR A 54 5.41 6.82 12.27
C TYR A 54 5.43 8.34 12.42
N LEU A 55 5.43 9.08 11.30
CA LEU A 55 5.34 10.54 11.34
C LEU A 55 4.01 11.01 11.94
N CYS A 56 2.90 10.38 11.57
CA CYS A 56 1.59 10.68 12.16
C CYS A 56 1.63 10.48 13.67
N TYR A 57 2.22 9.39 14.13
CA TYR A 57 2.36 9.11 15.56
C TYR A 57 3.18 10.18 16.27
N ALA A 58 4.32 10.57 15.68
CA ALA A 58 5.18 11.60 16.26
C ALA A 58 4.46 12.95 16.37
N HIS A 59 3.70 13.33 15.35
CA HIS A 59 2.89 14.55 15.37
C HIS A 59 1.83 14.50 16.48
N THR A 60 1.16 13.35 16.63
CA THR A 60 0.16 13.17 17.68
C THR A 60 0.80 13.28 19.07
N LYS A 61 1.97 12.68 19.27
CA LYS A 61 2.69 12.69 20.53
C LYS A 61 3.02 14.11 21.00
N TYR A 62 3.33 15.01 20.06
CA TYR A 62 3.69 16.39 20.35
C TYR A 62 2.53 17.37 20.11
N ASN A 63 1.31 16.87 19.95
CA ASN A 63 0.11 17.69 19.68
C ASN A 63 0.23 18.56 18.43
N ILE A 64 0.93 18.05 17.40
CA ILE A 64 1.05 18.70 16.11
C ILE A 64 0.03 18.08 15.16
N ASN A 65 -0.61 18.92 14.34
CA ASN A 65 -1.58 18.44 13.36
C ASN A 65 -0.90 17.53 12.32
N PHE A 66 -1.48 16.37 12.06
CA PHE A 66 -0.94 15.37 11.15
C PHE A 66 -1.72 15.24 9.83
N ASP A 67 -2.70 16.11 9.58
CA ASP A 67 -3.58 16.00 8.41
C ASP A 67 -2.81 15.97 7.10
N ASN A 68 -1.75 16.77 6.96
CA ASN A 68 -0.92 16.79 5.76
C ASN A 68 -0.21 15.46 5.53
N ILE A 69 0.28 14.84 6.60
CA ILE A 69 0.96 13.55 6.52
C ILE A 69 -0.04 12.44 6.16
N PHE A 70 -1.19 12.44 6.81
CA PHE A 70 -2.25 11.46 6.53
C PHE A 70 -2.74 11.58 5.09
N LYS A 71 -2.84 12.82 4.57
CA LYS A 71 -3.22 13.04 3.17
C LYS A 71 -2.22 12.40 2.21
N MET A 72 -0.93 12.39 2.53
CA MET A 72 0.08 11.72 1.70
C MET A 72 -0.20 10.21 1.62
N ILE A 73 -0.60 9.60 2.74
CA ILE A 73 -0.99 8.18 2.77
C ILE A 73 -2.22 7.97 1.89
N GLU A 74 -3.24 8.78 2.09
CA GLU A 74 -4.50 8.70 1.34
C GLU A 74 -4.24 8.83 -0.16
N ASP A 75 -3.42 9.80 -0.57
CA ASP A 75 -3.09 10.05 -1.98
C ASP A 75 -2.41 8.83 -2.62
N LYS A 76 -1.54 8.13 -1.90
CA LYS A 76 -0.90 6.91 -2.40
C LYS A 76 -1.94 5.83 -2.74
N PHE A 77 -2.88 5.59 -1.83
CA PHE A 77 -3.93 4.59 -2.04
C PHE A 77 -4.91 4.99 -3.13
N VAL A 78 -5.28 6.27 -3.18
CA VAL A 78 -6.17 6.79 -4.23
C VAL A 78 -5.52 6.63 -5.60
N ALA A 79 -4.23 6.94 -5.72
CA ALA A 79 -3.51 6.79 -6.99
C ALA A 79 -3.51 5.33 -7.45
N VAL A 80 -3.22 4.38 -6.57
CA VAL A 80 -3.25 2.95 -6.90
C VAL A 80 -4.66 2.52 -7.31
N LYS A 81 -5.67 2.92 -6.54
CA LYS A 81 -7.07 2.61 -6.84
C LYS A 81 -7.45 3.10 -8.25
N ASN A 82 -7.14 4.36 -8.56
CA ASN A 82 -7.52 4.96 -9.83
C ASN A 82 -6.80 4.30 -11.01
N GLU A 83 -5.51 4.03 -10.86
CA GLU A 83 -4.73 3.36 -11.92
C GLU A 83 -5.17 1.92 -12.15
N LEU A 84 -5.70 1.25 -11.13
CA LEU A 84 -6.25 -0.11 -11.25
C LEU A 84 -7.74 -0.12 -11.62
N ASN A 85 -8.37 1.05 -11.74
CA ASN A 85 -9.80 1.20 -12.06
C ASN A 85 -10.72 0.46 -11.06
N LEU A 86 -10.37 0.56 -9.77
CA LEU A 86 -11.20 -0.04 -8.72
C LEU A 86 -12.35 0.89 -8.36
N SER A 87 -13.47 0.33 -7.92
CA SER A 87 -14.71 1.08 -7.69
C SER A 87 -15.10 1.28 -6.24
N PHE A 88 -14.30 0.76 -5.28
CA PHE A 88 -14.65 0.89 -3.87
C PHE A 88 -14.21 2.25 -3.29
N ASP A 89 -14.84 2.63 -2.17
CA ASP A 89 -14.59 3.92 -1.51
C ASP A 89 -13.39 3.79 -0.54
N ILE A 90 -12.17 3.97 -1.06
CA ILE A 90 -10.96 3.87 -0.25
C ILE A 90 -10.85 5.03 0.74
N GLU A 91 -11.31 6.23 0.37
CA GLU A 91 -11.25 7.40 1.26
C GLU A 91 -12.12 7.17 2.49
N GLY A 92 -13.30 6.58 2.31
CA GLY A 92 -14.18 6.22 3.41
C GLY A 92 -13.58 5.17 4.33
N GLU A 93 -12.89 4.20 3.78
CA GLU A 93 -12.23 3.16 4.56
C GLU A 93 -11.03 3.70 5.37
N LEU A 94 -10.33 4.72 4.84
CA LEU A 94 -9.18 5.32 5.51
C LEU A 94 -9.56 6.35 6.58
N ALA A 95 -10.75 6.89 6.49
CA ALA A 95 -11.22 7.94 7.40
C ALA A 95 -11.46 7.47 8.84
#